data_7e987ad6923d294d61e1088ece6b9203
#
_entry.id   7e987ad6923d294d61e1088ece6b9203
#
_cell.length_a   1.000
_cell.length_b   1.000
_cell.length_c   1.000
_cell.angle_alpha   90.00
_cell.angle_beta   90.00
_cell.angle_gamma   90.00
#
_symmetry.space_group_name_H-M   'P 1'
#
loop_
_entity.id
_entity.type
_entity.pdbx_description
1 polymer ?
#
loop_
_entity_poly.entity_id
_entity_poly.type
_entity_poly.pdbx_seq_one_letter_code
_entity_poly.pdbx_strand_id
1 'polypeptide(L)'
;MNDQGRPYAGASREQRESARREQLVTAGISLFGTQGYRSATVGAVCAEAGLNKRYFYESFATLEDLLCEVYGRVVADLRASVLAGGGEDAAAVLRGFMSGFLTWAQANPVQARVHLFEVLGVSAQVDELYRWQGRTIGDELSSRLSATVDAPQLPAGQQRVLGDVLIGAGVQMVVNWVISDYQPPRDELLDEMDSTLGWVLAAGLSTLR
;
A
#
# COMPACT_ATOMS: atom_id res chain seq x y z
N MET A 1 46.56 18.21 32.65
CA MET A 1 45.52 19.07 32.04
C MET A 1 45.08 18.39 30.76
N ASN A 2 44.02 17.57 30.84
CA ASN A 2 43.49 16.82 29.70
C ASN A 2 42.27 17.58 29.20
N ASP A 3 42.46 18.31 28.12
CA ASP A 3 41.34 18.91 27.35
C ASP A 3 40.77 17.83 26.44
N GLN A 4 39.76 17.09 26.94
CA GLN A 4 38.96 16.21 26.12
C GLN A 4 37.88 17.05 25.45
N GLY A 5 38.20 17.55 24.22
CA GLY A 5 37.25 18.15 23.31
C GLY A 5 36.06 17.23 23.09
N ARG A 6 34.88 17.62 23.60
CA ARG A 6 33.59 16.97 23.31
C ARG A 6 33.38 16.95 21.80
N PRO A 7 33.17 15.81 21.16
CA PRO A 7 32.75 15.79 19.76
C PRO A 7 31.34 16.40 19.65
N TYR A 8 31.25 17.59 19.10
CA TYR A 8 30.00 18.23 18.72
C TYR A 8 29.47 17.51 17.48
N ALA A 9 28.80 16.37 17.67
CA ALA A 9 28.19 15.60 16.63
C ALA A 9 26.90 16.30 16.17
N GLY A 10 27.05 17.44 15.48
CA GLY A 10 25.96 18.03 14.71
C GLY A 10 25.64 17.13 13.54
N ALA A 11 24.35 16.85 13.30
CA ALA A 11 23.91 16.10 12.13
C ALA A 11 24.55 16.67 10.85
N SER A 12 25.01 15.78 9.95
CA SER A 12 25.61 16.19 8.67
C SER A 12 24.56 16.94 7.82
N ARG A 13 25.01 17.67 6.79
CA ARG A 13 24.12 18.34 5.85
C ARG A 13 23.11 17.34 5.26
N GLU A 14 23.60 16.20 4.82
CA GLU A 14 22.78 15.11 4.25
C GLU A 14 21.75 14.58 5.25
N GLN A 15 22.14 14.38 6.50
CA GLN A 15 21.21 13.96 7.56
C GLN A 15 20.09 14.96 7.79
N ARG A 16 20.39 16.26 7.74
CA ARG A 16 19.37 17.32 7.86
C ARG A 16 18.48 17.39 6.65
N GLU A 17 19.00 17.20 5.44
CA GLU A 17 18.22 17.14 4.19
C GLU A 17 17.28 15.94 4.20
N SER A 18 17.77 14.74 4.57
CA SER A 18 16.97 13.53 4.73
C SER A 18 15.87 13.71 5.78
N ALA A 19 16.19 14.26 6.96
CA ALA A 19 15.20 14.50 8.01
C ALA A 19 14.07 15.45 7.55
N ARG A 20 14.40 16.54 6.82
CA ARG A 20 13.38 17.45 6.26
C ARG A 20 12.51 16.77 5.21
N ARG A 21 13.12 15.92 4.36
CA ARG A 21 12.37 15.14 3.37
C ARG A 21 11.36 14.21 4.06
N GLU A 22 11.77 13.51 5.12
CA GLU A 22 10.88 12.67 5.92
C GLU A 22 9.75 13.45 6.60
N GLN A 23 10.03 14.66 7.12
CA GLN A 23 9.00 15.54 7.67
C GLN A 23 7.95 15.92 6.62
N LEU A 24 8.38 16.25 5.38
CA LEU A 24 7.48 16.56 4.27
C LEU A 24 6.64 15.35 3.85
N VAL A 25 7.23 14.15 3.79
CA VAL A 25 6.51 12.91 3.47
C VAL A 25 5.47 12.60 4.54
N THR A 26 5.84 12.70 5.81
CA THR A 26 4.92 12.50 6.94
C THR A 26 3.74 13.49 6.90
N ALA A 27 4.03 14.77 6.66
CA ALA A 27 3.01 15.81 6.48
C ALA A 27 2.12 15.53 5.25
N GLY A 28 2.71 15.04 4.16
CA GLY A 28 1.99 14.61 2.95
C GLY A 28 1.02 13.47 3.24
N ILE A 29 1.45 12.43 3.95
CA ILE A 29 0.58 11.31 4.37
C ILE A 29 -0.61 11.85 5.18
N SER A 30 -0.34 12.70 6.20
CA SER A 30 -1.38 13.30 7.04
C SER A 30 -2.39 14.09 6.22
N LEU A 31 -1.94 15.04 5.41
CA LEU A 31 -2.82 15.93 4.64
C LEU A 31 -3.58 15.22 3.54
N PHE A 32 -2.91 14.37 2.75
CA PHE A 32 -3.55 13.68 1.64
C PHE A 32 -4.59 12.68 2.15
N GLY A 33 -4.30 11.99 3.26
CA GLY A 33 -5.23 11.03 3.83
C GLY A 33 -6.37 11.63 4.66
N THR A 34 -6.28 12.88 5.10
CA THR A 34 -7.35 13.54 5.88
C THR A 34 -8.16 14.54 5.08
N GLN A 35 -7.50 15.38 4.28
CA GLN A 35 -8.12 16.48 3.52
C GLN A 35 -8.25 16.15 2.02
N GLY A 36 -7.52 15.15 1.54
CA GLY A 36 -7.44 14.77 0.13
C GLY A 36 -6.33 15.52 -0.64
N TYR A 37 -5.71 14.83 -1.60
CA TYR A 37 -4.64 15.39 -2.42
C TYR A 37 -5.08 16.63 -3.22
N ARG A 38 -6.29 16.60 -3.78
CA ARG A 38 -6.80 17.68 -4.65
C ARG A 38 -6.96 19.02 -3.93
N SER A 39 -7.15 19.00 -2.59
CA SER A 39 -7.25 20.21 -1.76
C SER A 39 -5.91 20.66 -1.18
N ALA A 40 -4.88 19.81 -1.24
CA ALA A 40 -3.58 20.08 -0.66
C ALA A 40 -2.80 21.14 -1.46
N THR A 41 -1.99 21.91 -0.75
CA THR A 41 -1.07 22.89 -1.33
C THR A 41 0.30 22.74 -0.73
N VAL A 42 1.35 23.17 -1.46
CA VAL A 42 2.72 23.21 -0.93
C VAL A 42 2.79 24.01 0.38
N GLY A 43 2.00 25.09 0.49
CA GLY A 43 1.95 25.89 1.72
C GLY A 43 1.39 25.11 2.91
N ALA A 44 0.31 24.34 2.72
CA ALA A 44 -0.29 23.49 3.75
C ALA A 44 0.67 22.38 4.20
N VAL A 45 1.33 21.70 3.25
CA VAL A 45 2.35 20.68 3.55
C VAL A 45 3.50 21.27 4.36
N CYS A 46 4.00 22.44 3.98
CA CYS A 46 5.07 23.11 4.71
C CYS A 46 4.65 23.49 6.13
N ALA A 47 3.43 24.00 6.30
CA ALA A 47 2.88 24.36 7.61
C ALA A 47 2.76 23.14 8.53
N GLU A 48 2.23 22.04 8.01
CA GLU A 48 2.11 20.76 8.74
C GLU A 48 3.49 20.18 9.10
N ALA A 49 4.47 20.30 8.19
CA ALA A 49 5.83 19.81 8.43
C ALA A 49 6.66 20.74 9.34
N GLY A 50 6.19 21.95 9.67
CA GLY A 50 6.98 22.96 10.37
C GLY A 50 8.17 23.48 9.54
N LEU A 51 8.06 23.48 8.21
CA LEU A 51 9.11 23.86 7.27
C LEU A 51 8.66 25.04 6.38
N ASN A 52 9.63 25.75 5.79
CA ASN A 52 9.32 26.76 4.78
C ASN A 52 9.34 26.19 3.35
N LYS A 53 8.75 26.91 2.40
CA LYS A 53 8.67 26.49 0.98
C LYS A 53 10.02 26.24 0.32
N ARG A 54 11.10 26.88 0.77
CA ARG A 54 12.43 26.64 0.22
C ARG A 54 12.85 25.19 0.46
N TYR A 55 12.64 24.66 1.68
CA TYR A 55 12.98 23.27 1.99
C TYR A 55 12.10 22.26 1.23
N PHE A 56 10.85 22.64 0.92
CA PHE A 56 10.02 21.83 0.03
C PHE A 56 10.67 21.70 -1.34
N TYR A 57 11.01 22.81 -1.97
CA TYR A 57 11.59 22.82 -3.32
C TYR A 57 13.03 22.29 -3.39
N GLU A 58 13.74 22.22 -2.26
CA GLU A 58 15.01 21.48 -2.15
C GLU A 58 14.79 19.95 -2.20
N SER A 59 13.60 19.45 -1.81
CA SER A 59 13.28 18.03 -1.70
C SER A 59 12.39 17.50 -2.85
N PHE A 60 11.44 18.32 -3.32
CA PHE A 60 10.43 17.96 -4.31
C PHE A 60 10.22 19.12 -5.27
N ALA A 61 10.18 18.84 -6.58
CA ALA A 61 9.92 19.90 -7.58
C ALA A 61 8.43 20.29 -7.58
N THR A 62 7.55 19.33 -7.35
CA THR A 62 6.09 19.51 -7.39
C THR A 62 5.39 18.80 -6.23
N LEU A 63 4.11 19.14 -6.01
CA LEU A 63 3.26 18.42 -5.05
C LEU A 63 2.99 16.98 -5.52
N GLU A 64 3.00 16.75 -6.83
CA GLU A 64 2.87 15.42 -7.44
C GLU A 64 4.08 14.53 -7.13
N ASP A 65 5.30 15.07 -7.17
CA ASP A 65 6.50 14.31 -6.77
C ASP A 65 6.42 13.88 -5.29
N LEU A 66 5.89 14.76 -4.44
CA LEU A 66 5.61 14.39 -3.04
C LEU A 66 4.54 13.30 -2.96
N LEU A 67 3.47 13.36 -3.76
CA LEU A 67 2.44 12.32 -3.78
C LEU A 67 3.02 10.97 -4.21
N CYS A 68 3.89 10.94 -5.22
CA CYS A 68 4.55 9.71 -5.66
C CYS A 68 5.40 9.09 -4.54
N GLU A 69 6.15 9.91 -3.79
CA GLU A 69 6.93 9.44 -2.64
C GLU A 69 6.04 8.93 -1.49
N VAL A 70 5.00 9.70 -1.15
CA VAL A 70 3.99 9.32 -0.14
C VAL A 70 3.35 7.98 -0.51
N TYR A 71 2.92 7.84 -1.77
CA TYR A 71 2.31 6.62 -2.25
C TYR A 71 3.28 5.43 -2.20
N GLY A 72 4.52 5.62 -2.63
CA GLY A 72 5.55 4.58 -2.52
C GLY A 72 5.76 4.09 -1.08
N ARG A 73 5.79 5.01 -0.11
CA ARG A 73 5.91 4.68 1.32
C ARG A 73 4.68 3.90 1.84
N VAL A 74 3.49 4.39 1.52
CA VAL A 74 2.21 3.77 1.91
C VAL A 74 2.11 2.34 1.36
N VAL A 75 2.47 2.14 0.09
CA VAL A 75 2.42 0.80 -0.53
C VAL A 75 3.52 -0.11 0.02
N ALA A 76 4.69 0.40 0.40
CA ALA A 76 5.72 -0.43 1.03
C ALA A 76 5.24 -1.00 2.38
N ASP A 77 4.56 -0.19 3.20
CA ASP A 77 3.97 -0.63 4.47
C ASP A 77 2.83 -1.65 4.24
N LEU A 78 1.94 -1.37 3.28
CA LEU A 78 0.88 -2.31 2.88
C LEU A 78 1.48 -3.65 2.43
N ARG A 79 2.46 -3.59 1.52
CA ARG A 79 3.12 -4.79 0.98
C ARG A 79 3.74 -5.64 2.09
N ALA A 80 4.40 -5.03 3.06
CA ALA A 80 4.94 -5.74 4.22
C ALA A 80 3.84 -6.48 4.99
N SER A 81 2.67 -5.86 5.17
CA SER A 81 1.53 -6.46 5.88
C SER A 81 0.90 -7.62 5.10
N VAL A 82 0.61 -7.42 3.80
CA VAL A 82 -0.05 -8.47 2.99
C VAL A 82 0.86 -9.67 2.74
N LEU A 83 2.17 -9.49 2.73
CA LEU A 83 3.15 -10.55 2.51
C LEU A 83 3.67 -11.20 3.80
N ALA A 84 3.30 -10.68 4.97
CA ALA A 84 3.62 -11.30 6.26
C ALA A 84 2.86 -12.61 6.48
N GLY A 85 1.66 -12.74 5.89
CA GLY A 85 0.88 -13.97 5.90
C GLY A 85 1.48 -15.04 4.98
N GLY A 86 1.33 -16.31 5.38
CA GLY A 86 1.71 -17.48 4.60
C GLY A 86 0.63 -18.55 4.71
N GLY A 87 0.81 -19.66 3.99
CA GLY A 87 -0.10 -20.79 4.02
C GLY A 87 0.51 -21.98 3.29
N GLU A 88 0.06 -23.19 3.59
CA GLU A 88 0.49 -24.41 2.93
C GLU A 88 -0.28 -24.67 1.64
N ASP A 89 -1.51 -24.16 1.54
CA ASP A 89 -2.37 -24.27 0.38
C ASP A 89 -2.79 -22.87 -0.14
N ALA A 90 -3.40 -22.84 -1.32
CA ALA A 90 -3.79 -21.61 -1.99
C ALA A 90 -4.84 -20.81 -1.19
N ALA A 91 -5.77 -21.47 -0.53
CA ALA A 91 -6.79 -20.79 0.28
C ALA A 91 -6.17 -20.09 1.48
N ALA A 92 -5.24 -20.76 2.20
CA ALA A 92 -4.52 -20.18 3.33
C ALA A 92 -3.63 -18.98 2.89
N VAL A 93 -2.98 -19.05 1.74
CA VAL A 93 -2.20 -17.94 1.16
C VAL A 93 -3.10 -16.74 0.88
N LEU A 94 -4.26 -16.95 0.22
CA LEU A 94 -5.22 -15.88 -0.08
C LEU A 94 -5.81 -15.28 1.20
N ARG A 95 -6.19 -16.13 2.15
CA ARG A 95 -6.69 -15.66 3.46
C ARG A 95 -5.65 -14.82 4.18
N GLY A 96 -4.40 -15.27 4.22
CA GLY A 96 -3.29 -14.54 4.85
C GLY A 96 -3.06 -13.17 4.19
N PHE A 97 -3.08 -13.12 2.86
CA PHE A 97 -2.95 -11.89 2.08
C PHE A 97 -4.09 -10.89 2.41
N MET A 98 -5.33 -11.34 2.36
CA MET A 98 -6.50 -10.49 2.65
C MET A 98 -6.55 -10.06 4.12
N SER A 99 -6.24 -10.96 5.05
CA SER A 99 -6.12 -10.62 6.47
C SER A 99 -5.09 -9.52 6.70
N GLY A 100 -3.93 -9.59 6.04
CA GLY A 100 -2.91 -8.55 6.08
C GLY A 100 -3.43 -7.21 5.55
N PHE A 101 -4.16 -7.21 4.43
CA PHE A 101 -4.71 -5.97 3.87
C PHE A 101 -5.76 -5.33 4.78
N LEU A 102 -6.74 -6.11 5.25
CA LEU A 102 -7.79 -5.62 6.14
C LEU A 102 -7.20 -5.10 7.47
N THR A 103 -6.24 -5.84 8.05
CA THR A 103 -5.56 -5.44 9.29
C THR A 103 -4.81 -4.12 9.09
N TRP A 104 -4.07 -4.00 7.97
CA TRP A 104 -3.34 -2.77 7.66
C TRP A 104 -4.29 -1.60 7.44
N ALA A 105 -5.36 -1.77 6.68
CA ALA A 105 -6.32 -0.71 6.38
C ALA A 105 -7.00 -0.18 7.65
N GLN A 106 -7.35 -1.06 8.58
CA GLN A 106 -7.97 -0.71 9.85
C GLN A 106 -6.99 -0.02 10.81
N ALA A 107 -5.75 -0.49 10.86
CA ALA A 107 -4.69 0.10 11.70
C ALA A 107 -4.17 1.44 11.16
N ASN A 108 -4.29 1.68 9.86
CA ASN A 108 -3.72 2.85 9.18
C ASN A 108 -4.76 3.58 8.31
N PRO A 109 -5.88 4.09 8.87
CA PRO A 109 -6.99 4.63 8.09
C PRO A 109 -6.60 5.83 7.20
N VAL A 110 -5.65 6.66 7.65
CA VAL A 110 -5.13 7.81 6.88
C VAL A 110 -4.35 7.33 5.66
N GLN A 111 -3.47 6.34 5.82
CA GLN A 111 -2.69 5.76 4.73
C GLN A 111 -3.57 4.95 3.77
N ALA A 112 -4.55 4.20 4.32
CA ALA A 112 -5.53 3.46 3.52
C ALA A 112 -6.33 4.41 2.61
N ARG A 113 -6.72 5.59 3.11
CA ARG A 113 -7.39 6.59 2.29
C ARG A 113 -6.49 7.07 1.14
N VAL A 114 -5.21 7.35 1.39
CA VAL A 114 -4.27 7.71 0.31
C VAL A 114 -4.24 6.61 -0.76
N HIS A 115 -4.05 5.35 -0.35
CA HIS A 115 -3.93 4.22 -1.28
C HIS A 115 -5.19 3.97 -2.11
N LEU A 116 -6.36 4.04 -1.46
CA LEU A 116 -7.63 3.63 -2.07
C LEU A 116 -8.33 4.75 -2.86
N PHE A 117 -8.12 6.03 -2.49
CA PHE A 117 -8.96 7.12 -3.00
C PHE A 117 -8.21 8.31 -3.59
N GLU A 118 -6.96 8.56 -3.24
CA GLU A 118 -6.30 9.84 -3.55
C GLU A 118 -5.34 9.78 -4.74
N VAL A 119 -5.00 8.59 -5.24
CA VAL A 119 -3.95 8.41 -6.26
C VAL A 119 -4.49 8.27 -7.68
N LEU A 120 -5.64 7.60 -7.86
CA LEU A 120 -6.16 7.32 -9.21
C LEU A 120 -6.68 8.57 -9.92
N GLY A 121 -6.26 8.74 -11.19
CA GLY A 121 -6.71 9.83 -12.03
C GLY A 121 -6.10 11.20 -11.67
N VAL A 122 -4.98 11.23 -10.95
CA VAL A 122 -4.24 12.46 -10.67
C VAL A 122 -3.43 12.88 -11.89
N SER A 123 -2.59 11.97 -12.40
CA SER A 123 -1.79 12.16 -13.60
C SER A 123 -1.34 10.84 -14.20
N ALA A 124 -0.82 10.86 -15.43
CA ALA A 124 -0.28 9.67 -16.08
C ALA A 124 0.90 9.07 -15.30
N GLN A 125 1.73 9.89 -14.65
CA GLN A 125 2.86 9.45 -13.83
C GLN A 125 2.37 8.69 -12.58
N VAL A 126 1.40 9.23 -11.87
CA VAL A 126 0.83 8.61 -10.67
C VAL A 126 0.08 7.33 -11.03
N ASP A 127 -0.68 7.34 -12.15
CA ASP A 127 -1.39 6.15 -12.64
C ASP A 127 -0.42 5.03 -13.06
N GLU A 128 0.74 5.37 -13.62
CA GLU A 128 1.76 4.39 -13.96
C GLU A 128 2.41 3.79 -12.72
N LEU A 129 2.72 4.63 -11.72
CA LEU A 129 3.24 4.19 -10.43
C LEU A 129 2.23 3.25 -9.73
N TYR A 130 0.94 3.61 -9.72
CA TYR A 130 -0.13 2.77 -9.17
C TYR A 130 -0.18 1.40 -9.84
N ARG A 131 -0.16 1.36 -11.18
CA ARG A 131 -0.19 0.11 -11.94
C ARG A 131 1.06 -0.75 -11.70
N TRP A 132 2.23 -0.11 -11.61
CA TRP A 132 3.49 -0.80 -11.36
C TRP A 132 3.49 -1.45 -9.97
N GLN A 133 3.07 -0.72 -8.94
CA GLN A 133 2.99 -1.24 -7.57
C GLN A 133 1.99 -2.41 -7.47
N GLY A 134 0.81 -2.27 -8.06
CA GLY A 134 -0.20 -3.33 -8.09
C GLY A 134 0.31 -4.60 -8.76
N ARG A 135 0.99 -4.47 -9.91
CA ARG A 135 1.62 -5.60 -10.60
C ARG A 135 2.68 -6.29 -9.75
N THR A 136 3.55 -5.51 -9.10
CA THR A 136 4.61 -6.06 -8.26
C THR A 136 4.03 -6.92 -7.13
N ILE A 137 2.98 -6.45 -6.46
CA ILE A 137 2.28 -7.21 -5.41
C ILE A 137 1.56 -8.43 -6.01
N GLY A 138 0.93 -8.27 -7.18
CA GLY A 138 0.25 -9.36 -7.89
C GLY A 138 1.18 -10.48 -8.33
N ASP A 139 2.36 -10.14 -8.83
CA ASP A 139 3.40 -11.11 -9.21
C ASP A 139 3.92 -11.89 -7.99
N GLU A 140 4.12 -11.21 -6.86
CA GLU A 140 4.51 -11.86 -5.61
C GLU A 140 3.42 -12.80 -5.07
N LEU A 141 2.16 -12.37 -5.08
CA LEU A 141 1.04 -13.21 -4.68
C LEU A 141 0.92 -14.43 -5.60
N SER A 142 0.98 -14.23 -6.92
CA SER A 142 0.93 -15.31 -7.91
C SER A 142 2.08 -16.30 -7.75
N SER A 143 3.29 -15.82 -7.45
CA SER A 143 4.44 -16.67 -7.17
C SER A 143 4.23 -17.54 -5.92
N ARG A 144 3.67 -16.97 -4.85
CA ARG A 144 3.34 -17.73 -3.63
C ARG A 144 2.26 -18.77 -3.88
N LEU A 145 1.21 -18.41 -4.61
CA LEU A 145 0.15 -19.35 -4.99
C LEU A 145 0.70 -20.51 -5.84
N SER A 146 1.58 -20.22 -6.80
CA SER A 146 2.19 -21.26 -7.65
C SER A 146 3.15 -22.19 -6.89
N ALA A 147 3.58 -21.80 -5.70
CA ALA A 147 4.43 -22.62 -4.84
C ALA A 147 3.63 -23.55 -3.90
N THR A 148 2.30 -23.41 -3.83
CA THR A 148 1.47 -24.29 -3.00
C THR A 148 1.30 -25.67 -3.64
N VAL A 149 1.03 -26.69 -2.81
CA VAL A 149 0.98 -28.12 -3.23
C VAL A 149 -0.18 -28.40 -4.19
N ASP A 150 -1.24 -27.61 -4.11
CA ASP A 150 -2.49 -27.73 -4.88
C ASP A 150 -2.59 -26.75 -6.06
N ALA A 151 -1.53 -25.97 -6.31
CA ALA A 151 -1.56 -24.93 -7.33
C ALA A 151 -1.69 -25.50 -8.74
N PRO A 152 -2.64 -24.99 -9.55
CA PRO A 152 -2.65 -25.30 -10.97
C PRO A 152 -1.44 -24.70 -11.68
N GLN A 153 -0.80 -25.47 -12.55
CA GLN A 153 0.32 -24.99 -13.38
C GLN A 153 -0.24 -24.11 -14.51
N LEU A 154 -0.32 -22.79 -14.24
CA LEU A 154 -0.81 -21.81 -15.19
C LEU A 154 0.32 -21.29 -16.10
N PRO A 155 0.09 -21.10 -17.41
CA PRO A 155 1.02 -20.35 -18.27
C PRO A 155 1.27 -18.94 -17.73
N ALA A 156 2.47 -18.38 -17.96
CA ALA A 156 2.90 -17.09 -17.42
C ALA A 156 1.91 -15.94 -17.70
N GLY A 157 1.28 -15.93 -18.89
CA GLY A 157 0.25 -14.94 -19.21
C GLY A 157 -1.01 -15.05 -18.35
N GLN A 158 -1.42 -16.28 -17.99
CA GLN A 158 -2.57 -16.52 -17.12
C GLN A 158 -2.23 -16.25 -15.66
N GLN A 159 -1.01 -16.53 -15.21
CA GLN A 159 -0.55 -16.16 -13.86
C GLN A 159 -0.64 -14.64 -13.64
N ARG A 160 -0.20 -13.86 -14.63
CA ARG A 160 -0.31 -12.39 -14.57
C ARG A 160 -1.77 -11.93 -14.48
N VAL A 161 -2.65 -12.46 -15.33
CA VAL A 161 -4.09 -12.11 -15.30
C VAL A 161 -4.71 -12.49 -13.96
N LEU A 162 -4.34 -13.65 -13.40
CA LEU A 162 -4.80 -14.07 -12.07
C LEU A 162 -4.35 -13.08 -11.00
N GLY A 163 -3.08 -12.64 -11.03
CA GLY A 163 -2.58 -11.61 -10.11
C GLY A 163 -3.36 -10.31 -10.21
N ASP A 164 -3.58 -9.79 -11.43
CA ASP A 164 -4.36 -8.57 -11.67
C ASP A 164 -5.80 -8.71 -11.14
N VAL A 165 -6.45 -9.86 -11.35
CA VAL A 165 -7.82 -10.14 -10.88
C VAL A 165 -7.86 -10.18 -9.34
N LEU A 166 -6.93 -10.90 -8.70
CA LEU A 166 -6.89 -11.04 -7.25
C LEU A 166 -6.62 -9.70 -6.55
N ILE A 167 -5.68 -8.91 -7.08
CA ILE A 167 -5.40 -7.57 -6.56
C ILE A 167 -6.61 -6.65 -6.74
N GLY A 168 -7.23 -6.65 -7.93
CA GLY A 168 -8.41 -5.83 -8.20
C GLY A 168 -9.59 -6.19 -7.30
N ALA A 169 -9.86 -7.48 -7.12
CA ALA A 169 -10.92 -7.95 -6.23
C ALA A 169 -10.64 -7.59 -4.76
N GLY A 170 -9.40 -7.79 -4.31
CA GLY A 170 -8.97 -7.43 -2.96
C GLY A 170 -9.10 -5.94 -2.68
N VAL A 171 -8.62 -5.08 -3.59
CA VAL A 171 -8.77 -3.62 -3.48
C VAL A 171 -10.24 -3.24 -3.40
N GLN A 172 -11.10 -3.78 -4.29
CA GLN A 172 -12.52 -3.44 -4.28
C GLN A 172 -13.23 -3.88 -2.99
N MET A 173 -12.87 -5.04 -2.45
CA MET A 173 -13.40 -5.52 -1.17
C MET A 173 -13.04 -4.57 -0.03
N VAL A 174 -11.77 -4.17 0.06
CA VAL A 174 -11.30 -3.23 1.11
C VAL A 174 -11.92 -1.84 0.92
N VAL A 175 -12.07 -1.35 -0.32
CA VAL A 175 -12.78 -0.08 -0.62
C VAL A 175 -14.19 -0.13 -0.05
N ASN A 176 -14.96 -1.17 -0.38
CA ASN A 176 -16.33 -1.33 0.09
C ASN A 176 -16.39 -1.38 1.63
N TRP A 177 -15.48 -2.12 2.25
CA TRP A 177 -15.40 -2.26 3.69
C TRP A 177 -15.07 -0.93 4.40
N VAL A 178 -14.13 -0.15 3.88
CA VAL A 178 -13.79 1.18 4.41
C VAL A 178 -14.95 2.16 4.25
N ILE A 179 -15.65 2.16 3.09
CA ILE A 179 -16.81 3.02 2.85
C ILE A 179 -17.98 2.65 3.77
N SER A 180 -18.11 1.37 4.14
CA SER A 180 -19.13 0.87 5.07
C SER A 180 -18.74 1.01 6.55
N ASP A 181 -17.79 1.90 6.86
CA ASP A 181 -17.31 2.14 8.22
C ASP A 181 -16.81 0.86 8.91
N TYR A 182 -16.03 0.07 8.15
CA TYR A 182 -15.44 -1.21 8.59
C TYR A 182 -16.48 -2.26 9.02
N GLN A 183 -17.64 -2.28 8.31
CA GLN A 183 -18.64 -3.31 8.49
C GLN A 183 -18.73 -4.26 7.29
N PRO A 184 -18.94 -5.57 7.52
CA PRO A 184 -19.03 -6.28 8.82
C PRO A 184 -17.66 -6.30 9.56
N PRO A 185 -17.57 -6.85 10.78
CA PRO A 185 -16.30 -7.08 11.47
C PRO A 185 -15.32 -7.85 10.60
N ARG A 186 -14.01 -7.52 10.70
CA ARG A 186 -12.94 -8.08 9.86
C ARG A 186 -12.97 -9.61 9.74
N ASP A 187 -13.14 -10.31 10.86
CA ASP A 187 -13.09 -11.76 10.88
C ASP A 187 -14.32 -12.38 10.20
N GLU A 188 -15.48 -11.75 10.32
CA GLU A 188 -16.71 -12.12 9.59
C GLU A 188 -16.52 -11.95 8.08
N LEU A 189 -15.96 -10.82 7.63
CA LEU A 189 -15.65 -10.58 6.22
C LEU A 189 -14.67 -11.62 5.65
N LEU A 190 -13.65 -12.02 6.44
CA LEU A 190 -12.70 -13.06 6.04
C LEU A 190 -13.38 -14.44 5.91
N ASP A 191 -14.29 -14.78 6.82
CA ASP A 191 -15.02 -16.05 6.79
C ASP A 191 -16.01 -16.10 5.61
N GLU A 192 -16.67 -14.97 5.30
CA GLU A 192 -17.51 -14.85 4.10
C GLU A 192 -16.70 -14.99 2.81
N MET A 193 -15.51 -14.40 2.76
CA MET A 193 -14.59 -14.53 1.63
C MET A 193 -14.16 -15.99 1.43
N ASP A 194 -13.75 -16.69 2.48
CA ASP A 194 -13.34 -18.09 2.41
C ASP A 194 -14.48 -18.98 1.94
N SER A 195 -15.69 -18.77 2.46
CA SER A 195 -16.88 -19.49 2.04
C SER A 195 -17.20 -19.28 0.57
N THR A 196 -17.08 -18.03 0.09
CA THR A 196 -17.32 -17.66 -1.31
C THR A 196 -16.27 -18.27 -2.24
N LEU A 197 -14.99 -18.17 -1.86
CA LEU A 197 -13.89 -18.76 -2.65
C LEU A 197 -14.02 -20.29 -2.70
N GLY A 198 -14.35 -20.94 -1.59
CA GLY A 198 -14.62 -22.38 -1.54
C GLY A 198 -15.73 -22.79 -2.49
N TRP A 199 -16.83 -22.02 -2.53
CA TRP A 199 -17.94 -22.26 -3.48
C TRP A 199 -17.51 -22.10 -4.94
N VAL A 200 -16.75 -21.03 -5.26
CA VAL A 200 -16.25 -20.77 -6.63
C VAL A 200 -15.32 -21.89 -7.11
N LEU A 201 -14.41 -22.34 -6.23
CA LEU A 201 -13.49 -23.44 -6.55
C LEU A 201 -14.26 -24.76 -6.78
N ALA A 202 -15.25 -25.08 -5.93
CA ALA A 202 -16.07 -26.27 -6.08
C ALA A 202 -16.90 -26.24 -7.37
N ALA A 203 -17.48 -25.09 -7.72
CA ALA A 203 -18.23 -24.89 -8.96
C ALA A 203 -17.33 -25.00 -10.21
N GLY A 204 -16.13 -24.40 -10.17
CA GLY A 204 -15.15 -24.47 -11.27
C GLY A 204 -14.68 -25.89 -11.56
N LEU A 205 -14.43 -26.69 -10.53
CA LEU A 205 -14.03 -28.10 -10.68
C LEU A 205 -15.16 -28.98 -11.24
N SER A 206 -16.42 -28.64 -11.02
CA SER A 206 -17.56 -29.38 -11.59
C SER A 206 -17.79 -29.13 -13.07
N THR A 207 -17.30 -28.00 -13.60
CA THR A 207 -17.47 -27.59 -15.02
C THR A 207 -16.36 -28.11 -15.92
N LEU A 208 -15.25 -28.61 -15.37
CA LEU A 208 -14.09 -29.15 -16.09
C LEU A 208 -14.13 -30.70 -16.22
N ARG A 209 -15.19 -31.33 -15.79
CA ARG A 209 -15.48 -32.78 -15.98
C ARG A 209 -16.51 -32.98 -17.10
#